data_f912097a156be3936e51b4490d745c85
#
_entry.id   f912097a156be3936e51b4490d745c85
#
_cell.length_a   1.000
_cell.length_b   1.000
_cell.length_c   1.000
_cell.angle_alpha   90.00
_cell.angle_beta   90.00
_cell.angle_gamma   90.00
#
_symmetry.space_group_name_H-M   'P 1'
#
loop_
_entity.id
_entity.type
_entity.pdbx_description
1 polymer ?
#
loop_
_entity_poly.entity_id
_entity_poly.type
_entity_poly.pdbx_seq_one_letter_code
_entity_poly.pdbx_strand_id
1 'polypeptide(L)'
;MNSYYEKFIATGEVKCIDEEIPFEIPQGWEWCRISDVCMMQAGKNITADKIFSEQSEVYPYRCVGGNGLRGYVAEFNTEGNHAIVGRQGALCGCLNIETGNFYATEHAVVVSSFGNIHYKFMYWFLMALNLNQLATATAQPGLSVAKVMDSYFPLPPLSEQQRITAKIEELIPIVEKFDKVQTSLDAINNSINDLLKKSILQEAIQGKLVPQITREGTAQELLEQIRQEKQRLTKEGKLKKSALTDSVIYKGDDNKYYERV
;
A
#
# COMPACT_ATOMS: atom_id res chain seq x y z
N MET A 1 -10.01 -0.81 -39.97
CA MET A 1 -9.77 -1.63 -38.77
C MET A 1 -9.68 -3.06 -39.24
N ASN A 2 -8.66 -3.80 -38.84
CA ASN A 2 -8.59 -5.22 -39.12
C ASN A 2 -9.31 -5.93 -38.00
N SER A 3 -10.31 -6.75 -38.32
CA SER A 3 -11.01 -7.55 -37.32
C SER A 3 -10.21 -8.78 -36.92
N TYR A 4 -10.23 -9.15 -35.67
CA TYR A 4 -9.59 -10.35 -35.13
C TYR A 4 -10.56 -11.51 -35.04
N TYR A 5 -10.10 -12.69 -35.43
CA TYR A 5 -10.89 -13.91 -35.44
C TYR A 5 -10.13 -15.04 -34.75
N GLU A 6 -10.79 -15.74 -33.85
CA GLU A 6 -10.31 -16.99 -33.26
C GLU A 6 -10.87 -18.17 -34.05
N LYS A 7 -9.99 -19.09 -34.47
CA LYS A 7 -10.37 -20.34 -35.13
C LYS A 7 -10.09 -21.53 -34.26
N PHE A 8 -11.13 -22.23 -33.87
CA PHE A 8 -11.02 -23.47 -33.10
C PHE A 8 -10.55 -24.61 -34.02
N ILE A 9 -9.32 -25.10 -33.80
CA ILE A 9 -8.68 -26.12 -34.66
C ILE A 9 -9.47 -27.43 -34.63
N ALA A 10 -10.00 -27.83 -33.48
CA ALA A 10 -10.73 -29.09 -33.32
C ALA A 10 -12.09 -29.12 -34.04
N THR A 11 -12.79 -28.00 -34.13
CA THR A 11 -14.15 -27.92 -34.72
C THR A 11 -14.16 -27.19 -36.06
N GLY A 12 -13.13 -26.40 -36.35
CA GLY A 12 -13.06 -25.53 -37.52
C GLY A 12 -13.93 -24.27 -37.38
N GLU A 13 -14.59 -24.07 -36.23
CA GLU A 13 -15.41 -22.90 -35.95
C GLU A 13 -14.55 -21.63 -35.93
N VAL A 14 -15.11 -20.53 -36.48
CA VAL A 14 -14.47 -19.22 -36.49
C VAL A 14 -15.36 -18.22 -35.78
N LYS A 15 -14.81 -17.52 -34.78
CA LYS A 15 -15.50 -16.51 -33.95
C LYS A 15 -14.79 -15.15 -34.12
N CYS A 16 -15.55 -14.09 -34.33
CA CYS A 16 -15.00 -12.73 -34.23
C CYS A 16 -14.80 -12.39 -32.74
N ILE A 17 -13.63 -11.86 -32.39
CA ILE A 17 -13.23 -11.56 -31.01
C ILE A 17 -12.93 -10.07 -30.76
N ASP A 18 -13.29 -9.19 -31.69
CA ASP A 18 -13.03 -7.75 -31.60
C ASP A 18 -13.59 -7.11 -30.30
N GLU A 19 -14.74 -7.59 -29.82
CA GLU A 19 -15.35 -7.10 -28.58
C GLU A 19 -14.72 -7.70 -27.31
N GLU A 20 -13.92 -8.76 -27.45
CA GLU A 20 -13.31 -9.48 -26.32
C GLU A 20 -11.85 -9.08 -26.07
N ILE A 21 -11.17 -8.53 -27.06
CA ILE A 21 -9.79 -8.05 -26.91
C ILE A 21 -9.77 -6.63 -26.34
N PRO A 22 -8.90 -6.36 -25.36
CA PRO A 22 -8.92 -5.08 -24.62
C PRO A 22 -8.27 -3.90 -25.37
N PHE A 23 -7.42 -4.17 -26.38
CA PHE A 23 -6.67 -3.14 -27.12
C PHE A 23 -6.08 -3.72 -28.44
N GLU A 24 -5.65 -2.83 -29.32
CA GLU A 24 -4.89 -3.18 -30.53
C GLU A 24 -3.44 -3.53 -30.19
N ILE A 25 -2.91 -4.59 -30.80
CA ILE A 25 -1.52 -5.01 -30.60
C ILE A 25 -0.60 -4.47 -31.70
N PRO A 26 0.71 -4.23 -31.42
CA PRO A 26 1.68 -3.83 -32.43
C PRO A 26 1.86 -4.87 -33.56
N GLN A 27 2.34 -4.42 -34.70
CA GLN A 27 2.69 -5.33 -35.78
C GLN A 27 3.78 -6.31 -35.32
N GLY A 28 3.57 -7.58 -35.58
CA GLY A 28 4.47 -8.66 -35.18
C GLY A 28 4.16 -9.28 -33.84
N TRP A 29 3.07 -8.81 -33.18
CA TRP A 29 2.49 -9.48 -32.03
C TRP A 29 1.28 -10.32 -32.49
N GLU A 30 0.94 -11.33 -31.69
CA GLU A 30 -0.22 -12.17 -31.93
C GLU A 30 -1.07 -12.27 -30.66
N TRP A 31 -2.39 -12.37 -30.84
CA TRP A 31 -3.29 -12.76 -29.75
C TRP A 31 -3.34 -14.29 -29.66
N CYS A 32 -3.19 -14.80 -28.44
CA CYS A 32 -3.43 -16.21 -28.09
C CYS A 32 -4.12 -16.31 -26.75
N ARG A 33 -4.48 -17.50 -26.30
CA ARG A 33 -4.96 -17.70 -24.93
C ARG A 33 -3.79 -18.00 -24.01
N ILE A 34 -3.95 -17.72 -22.71
CA ILE A 34 -2.94 -18.08 -21.70
C ILE A 34 -2.67 -19.59 -21.74
N SER A 35 -3.70 -20.41 -21.99
CA SER A 35 -3.58 -21.86 -22.15
C SER A 35 -2.68 -22.31 -23.30
N ASP A 36 -2.48 -21.48 -24.31
CA ASP A 36 -1.61 -21.81 -25.45
C ASP A 36 -0.13 -21.64 -25.11
N VAL A 37 0.19 -20.81 -24.11
CA VAL A 37 1.56 -20.41 -23.79
C VAL A 37 2.06 -20.89 -22.44
N CYS A 38 1.18 -21.33 -21.55
CA CYS A 38 1.58 -21.85 -20.23
C CYS A 38 0.59 -22.90 -19.68
N MET A 39 1.06 -23.60 -18.67
CA MET A 39 0.26 -24.45 -17.78
C MET A 39 0.22 -23.81 -16.38
N MET A 40 -0.94 -23.84 -15.73
CA MET A 40 -1.14 -23.37 -14.38
C MET A 40 -1.54 -24.55 -13.47
N GLN A 41 -0.66 -24.92 -12.56
CA GLN A 41 -0.87 -26.07 -11.69
C GLN A 41 -0.64 -25.70 -10.22
N ALA A 42 -1.57 -26.11 -9.34
CA ALA A 42 -1.38 -25.99 -7.90
C ALA A 42 -0.24 -26.91 -7.43
N GLY A 43 0.52 -26.42 -6.45
CA GLY A 43 1.54 -27.21 -5.80
C GLY A 43 0.96 -28.34 -4.94
N LYS A 44 1.76 -28.90 -4.05
CA LYS A 44 1.39 -30.06 -3.22
C LYS A 44 1.16 -29.63 -1.78
N ASN A 45 0.24 -30.35 -1.11
CA ASN A 45 0.01 -30.16 0.32
C ASN A 45 1.27 -30.51 1.12
N ILE A 46 1.51 -29.71 2.17
CA ILE A 46 2.57 -29.94 3.15
C ILE A 46 2.07 -29.55 4.54
N THR A 47 2.40 -30.38 5.53
CA THR A 47 2.03 -30.13 6.92
C THR A 47 2.94 -29.10 7.58
N ALA A 48 2.42 -28.33 8.52
CA ALA A 48 3.13 -27.21 9.13
C ALA A 48 4.40 -27.63 9.91
N ASP A 49 4.42 -28.85 10.43
CA ASP A 49 5.57 -29.45 11.14
C ASP A 49 6.81 -29.68 10.26
N LYS A 50 6.63 -29.67 8.92
CA LYS A 50 7.71 -29.81 7.93
C LYS A 50 8.21 -28.47 7.40
N ILE A 51 7.64 -27.34 7.85
CA ILE A 51 8.02 -26.00 7.41
C ILE A 51 8.75 -25.29 8.56
N PHE A 52 9.96 -24.84 8.31
CA PHE A 52 10.84 -24.20 9.28
C PHE A 52 10.99 -22.72 8.98
N SER A 53 11.13 -21.90 10.00
CA SER A 53 11.21 -20.44 9.86
C SER A 53 12.54 -19.95 9.27
N GLU A 54 13.61 -20.73 9.45
CA GLU A 54 14.96 -20.35 9.04
C GLU A 54 15.54 -21.32 8.02
N GLN A 55 16.27 -20.78 7.05
CA GLN A 55 17.02 -21.58 6.09
C GLN A 55 18.23 -22.24 6.74
N SER A 56 18.49 -23.48 6.42
CA SER A 56 19.64 -24.24 6.90
C SER A 56 20.13 -25.25 5.87
N GLU A 57 21.24 -25.93 6.14
CA GLU A 57 21.72 -27.00 5.27
C GLU A 57 20.72 -28.17 5.17
N VAL A 58 19.92 -28.39 6.23
CA VAL A 58 18.89 -29.45 6.27
C VAL A 58 17.61 -29.01 5.57
N TYR A 59 17.30 -27.70 5.63
CA TYR A 59 16.10 -27.10 5.04
C TYR A 59 16.48 -25.98 4.05
N PRO A 60 17.10 -26.33 2.90
CA PRO A 60 17.66 -25.35 1.98
C PRO A 60 16.63 -24.71 1.06
N TYR A 61 15.47 -25.33 0.86
CA TYR A 61 14.52 -24.92 -0.16
C TYR A 61 13.42 -24.03 0.39
N ARG A 62 13.10 -22.98 -0.33
CA ARG A 62 11.97 -22.07 -0.01
C ARG A 62 10.66 -22.82 -0.14
N CYS A 63 9.78 -22.72 0.84
CA CYS A 63 8.41 -23.21 0.80
C CYS A 63 7.48 -22.01 0.54
N VAL A 64 6.75 -22.04 -0.56
CA VAL A 64 5.97 -20.93 -1.06
C VAL A 64 4.48 -21.25 -1.02
N GLY A 65 3.73 -20.38 -0.37
CA GLY A 65 2.27 -20.39 -0.35
C GLY A 65 1.67 -19.42 -1.36
N GLY A 66 0.35 -19.28 -1.33
CA GLY A 66 -0.36 -18.35 -2.20
C GLY A 66 0.04 -16.88 -2.00
N ASN A 67 0.61 -16.52 -0.83
CA ASN A 67 1.05 -15.15 -0.50
C ASN A 67 2.58 -15.03 -0.35
N GLY A 68 3.34 -15.88 -1.02
CA GLY A 68 4.80 -15.88 -0.98
C GLY A 68 5.40 -16.84 0.05
N LEU A 69 6.58 -16.50 0.57
CA LEU A 69 7.37 -17.37 1.44
C LEU A 69 6.62 -17.74 2.73
N ARG A 70 6.54 -19.04 3.01
CA ARG A 70 6.03 -19.60 4.27
C ARG A 70 7.13 -20.08 5.22
N GLY A 71 8.30 -20.37 4.68
CA GLY A 71 9.45 -20.91 5.40
C GLY A 71 10.34 -21.74 4.50
N TYR A 72 11.03 -22.72 5.09
CA TYR A 72 12.02 -23.55 4.41
C TYR A 72 11.76 -25.03 4.67
N VAL A 73 12.12 -25.87 3.70
CA VAL A 73 11.85 -27.32 3.71
C VAL A 73 13.05 -28.11 3.19
N ALA A 74 13.07 -29.40 3.49
CA ALA A 74 14.15 -30.30 3.08
C ALA A 74 14.09 -30.72 1.60
N GLU A 75 12.89 -30.67 0.99
CA GLU A 75 12.66 -31.13 -0.38
C GLU A 75 12.00 -30.06 -1.21
N PHE A 76 12.22 -30.08 -2.53
CA PHE A 76 11.52 -29.22 -3.48
C PHE A 76 10.58 -30.04 -4.37
N ASN A 77 9.57 -29.42 -4.93
CA ASN A 77 8.65 -30.03 -5.89
C ASN A 77 8.54 -29.27 -7.21
N THR A 78 9.25 -28.14 -7.30
CA THR A 78 9.26 -27.26 -8.48
C THR A 78 10.68 -26.77 -8.73
N GLU A 79 11.06 -26.70 -10.00
CA GLU A 79 12.36 -26.23 -10.47
C GLU A 79 12.19 -25.23 -11.59
N GLY A 80 13.06 -24.21 -11.63
CA GLY A 80 13.07 -23.18 -12.70
C GLY A 80 12.59 -21.82 -12.21
N ASN A 81 12.17 -20.99 -13.18
CA ASN A 81 11.73 -19.61 -12.92
C ASN A 81 10.25 -19.48 -13.25
N HIS A 82 9.44 -19.20 -12.26
CA HIS A 82 7.99 -19.19 -12.39
C HIS A 82 7.34 -17.98 -11.77
N ALA A 83 6.25 -17.51 -12.39
CA ALA A 83 5.27 -16.71 -11.68
C ALA A 83 4.41 -17.64 -10.80
N ILE A 84 4.11 -17.21 -9.60
CA ILE A 84 3.29 -17.94 -8.63
C ILE A 84 2.05 -17.12 -8.34
N VAL A 85 0.89 -17.76 -8.43
CA VAL A 85 -0.41 -17.11 -8.19
C VAL A 85 -1.06 -17.69 -6.92
N GLY A 86 -1.52 -16.84 -6.04
CA GLY A 86 -2.29 -17.23 -4.87
C GLY A 86 -3.70 -17.69 -5.26
N ARG A 87 -4.06 -18.93 -4.85
CA ARG A 87 -5.31 -19.56 -5.27
C ARG A 87 -6.50 -19.21 -4.39
N GLN A 88 -6.31 -19.03 -3.09
CA GLN A 88 -7.41 -18.96 -2.11
C GLN A 88 -7.19 -17.89 -1.03
N GLY A 89 -8.29 -17.45 -0.41
CA GLY A 89 -8.30 -16.54 0.72
C GLY A 89 -8.36 -15.07 0.33
N ALA A 90 -8.20 -14.17 1.29
CA ALA A 90 -8.29 -12.72 1.12
C ALA A 90 -7.25 -12.17 0.12
N LEU A 91 -6.15 -12.89 -0.09
CA LEU A 91 -5.07 -12.55 -1.03
C LEU A 91 -5.12 -13.42 -2.29
N CYS A 92 -6.31 -13.93 -2.64
CA CYS A 92 -6.55 -14.65 -3.88
C CYS A 92 -6.16 -13.78 -5.09
N GLY A 93 -5.36 -14.32 -6.01
CA GLY A 93 -4.87 -13.59 -7.17
C GLY A 93 -3.59 -12.77 -6.93
N CYS A 94 -3.02 -12.77 -5.71
CA CYS A 94 -1.70 -12.18 -5.48
C CYS A 94 -0.62 -12.93 -6.26
N LEU A 95 0.40 -12.20 -6.68
CA LEU A 95 1.46 -12.69 -7.56
C LEU A 95 2.82 -12.60 -6.89
N ASN A 96 3.63 -13.63 -7.07
CA ASN A 96 5.02 -13.71 -6.64
C ASN A 96 5.88 -14.27 -7.78
N ILE A 97 7.19 -14.12 -7.68
CA ILE A 97 8.17 -14.79 -8.54
C ILE A 97 9.03 -15.68 -7.67
N GLU A 98 9.21 -16.93 -8.10
CA GLU A 98 10.17 -17.85 -7.51
C GLU A 98 11.11 -18.38 -8.58
N THR A 99 12.37 -18.61 -8.17
CA THR A 99 13.46 -19.04 -9.05
C THR A 99 14.27 -20.16 -8.42
N GLY A 100 14.82 -21.04 -9.25
CA GLY A 100 15.59 -22.19 -8.81
C GLY A 100 14.70 -23.31 -8.28
N ASN A 101 15.14 -23.99 -7.22
CA ASN A 101 14.44 -25.12 -6.61
C ASN A 101 13.63 -24.63 -5.40
N PHE A 102 12.32 -24.86 -5.39
CA PHE A 102 11.42 -24.46 -4.31
C PHE A 102 10.26 -25.46 -4.15
N TYR A 103 9.57 -25.36 -3.04
CA TYR A 103 8.37 -26.13 -2.77
C TYR A 103 7.14 -25.24 -2.89
N ALA A 104 6.30 -25.48 -3.90
CA ALA A 104 5.00 -24.85 -4.04
C ALA A 104 3.95 -25.63 -3.24
N THR A 105 3.21 -24.95 -2.36
CA THR A 105 2.10 -25.54 -1.61
C THR A 105 0.82 -25.58 -2.44
N GLU A 106 -0.20 -26.26 -1.96
CA GLU A 106 -1.51 -26.40 -2.60
C GLU A 106 -2.24 -25.07 -2.85
N HIS A 107 -1.85 -24.02 -2.14
CA HIS A 107 -2.40 -22.67 -2.29
C HIS A 107 -1.60 -21.80 -3.28
N ALA A 108 -0.46 -22.29 -3.74
CA ALA A 108 0.41 -21.65 -4.73
C ALA A 108 0.19 -22.31 -6.10
N VAL A 109 -0.35 -21.57 -7.06
CA VAL A 109 -0.45 -22.03 -8.44
C VAL A 109 0.80 -21.62 -9.17
N VAL A 110 1.55 -22.61 -9.64
CA VAL A 110 2.77 -22.43 -10.44
C VAL A 110 2.37 -22.21 -11.89
N VAL A 111 2.86 -21.12 -12.49
CA VAL A 111 2.69 -20.80 -13.91
C VAL A 111 3.93 -21.27 -14.65
N SER A 112 3.81 -22.38 -15.34
CA SER A 112 4.89 -22.99 -16.13
C SER A 112 4.70 -22.65 -17.60
N SER A 113 5.53 -21.74 -18.12
CA SER A 113 5.46 -21.30 -19.49
C SER A 113 5.99 -22.38 -20.45
N PHE A 114 5.38 -22.51 -21.63
CA PHE A 114 5.87 -23.35 -22.72
C PHE A 114 6.88 -22.58 -23.57
N GLY A 115 7.92 -23.26 -24.02
CA GLY A 115 8.89 -22.68 -24.94
C GLY A 115 9.57 -21.42 -24.42
N ASN A 116 9.66 -20.40 -25.25
CA ASN A 116 10.41 -19.17 -25.00
C ASN A 116 9.53 -18.02 -24.47
N ILE A 117 8.66 -18.28 -23.51
CA ILE A 117 7.93 -17.21 -22.82
C ILE A 117 8.75 -16.77 -21.60
N HIS A 118 9.06 -15.47 -21.54
CA HIS A 118 9.79 -14.90 -20.41
C HIS A 118 8.92 -14.86 -19.16
N TYR A 119 9.32 -15.56 -18.09
CA TYR A 119 8.51 -15.73 -16.87
C TYR A 119 8.13 -14.39 -16.18
N LYS A 120 9.01 -13.38 -16.25
CA LYS A 120 8.71 -12.06 -15.72
C LYS A 120 7.71 -11.30 -16.60
N PHE A 121 7.73 -11.50 -17.92
CA PHE A 121 6.71 -10.94 -18.80
C PHE A 121 5.34 -11.52 -18.48
N MET A 122 5.26 -12.83 -18.29
CA MET A 122 4.04 -13.50 -17.80
C MET A 122 3.59 -12.96 -16.46
N TYR A 123 4.51 -12.76 -15.51
CA TYR A 123 4.21 -12.17 -14.20
C TYR A 123 3.58 -10.78 -14.33
N TRP A 124 4.19 -9.87 -15.10
CA TRP A 124 3.69 -8.51 -15.29
C TRP A 124 2.35 -8.48 -16.02
N PHE A 125 2.18 -9.37 -17.00
CA PHE A 125 0.89 -9.52 -17.68
C PHE A 125 -0.21 -9.98 -16.71
N LEU A 126 0.03 -11.01 -15.93
CA LEU A 126 -0.94 -11.49 -14.94
C LEU A 126 -1.26 -10.44 -13.89
N MET A 127 -0.30 -9.60 -13.53
CA MET A 127 -0.52 -8.45 -12.63
C MET A 127 -1.45 -7.41 -13.27
N ALA A 128 -1.24 -7.09 -14.53
CA ALA A 128 -2.10 -6.15 -15.27
C ALA A 128 -3.50 -6.70 -15.49
N LEU A 129 -3.66 -8.02 -15.62
CA LEU A 129 -4.96 -8.68 -15.78
C LEU A 129 -5.87 -8.56 -14.55
N ASN A 130 -5.31 -8.17 -13.38
CA ASN A 130 -6.06 -8.02 -12.13
C ASN A 130 -6.88 -9.27 -11.75
N LEU A 131 -6.19 -10.35 -11.44
CA LEU A 131 -6.76 -11.69 -11.22
C LEU A 131 -7.89 -11.74 -10.17
N ASN A 132 -7.97 -10.77 -9.27
CA ASN A 132 -9.06 -10.67 -8.29
C ASN A 132 -10.45 -10.58 -8.94
N GLN A 133 -10.54 -10.02 -10.16
CA GLN A 133 -11.79 -9.93 -10.90
C GLN A 133 -12.26 -11.30 -11.41
N LEU A 134 -11.35 -12.27 -11.51
CA LEU A 134 -11.63 -13.65 -11.94
C LEU A 134 -11.88 -14.61 -10.77
N ALA A 135 -11.85 -14.09 -9.53
CA ALA A 135 -12.15 -14.88 -8.34
C ALA A 135 -13.64 -15.26 -8.28
N THR A 136 -13.90 -16.47 -7.78
CA THR A 136 -15.25 -16.96 -7.55
C THR A 136 -15.65 -16.74 -6.11
N ALA A 137 -16.92 -16.36 -5.89
CA ALA A 137 -17.65 -16.32 -4.61
C ALA A 137 -17.14 -15.38 -3.51
N THR A 138 -18.03 -14.99 -2.65
CA THR A 138 -17.92 -13.85 -1.74
C THR A 138 -17.40 -14.18 -0.34
N ALA A 139 -17.63 -15.39 0.18
CA ALA A 139 -17.27 -15.74 1.55
C ALA A 139 -15.84 -16.31 1.67
N GLN A 140 -15.37 -17.03 0.66
CA GLN A 140 -14.02 -17.57 0.56
C GLN A 140 -13.55 -17.47 -0.89
N PRO A 141 -12.99 -16.33 -1.30
CA PRO A 141 -12.59 -16.12 -2.68
C PRO A 141 -11.59 -17.18 -3.14
N GLY A 142 -11.85 -17.75 -4.29
CA GLY A 142 -10.96 -18.71 -4.95
C GLY A 142 -10.74 -18.32 -6.40
N LEU A 143 -9.51 -18.39 -6.87
CA LEU A 143 -9.17 -18.11 -8.26
C LEU A 143 -9.67 -19.25 -9.15
N SER A 144 -10.46 -18.92 -10.16
CA SER A 144 -10.81 -19.84 -11.22
C SER A 144 -9.67 -19.94 -12.22
N VAL A 145 -8.76 -20.91 -12.02
CA VAL A 145 -7.63 -21.15 -12.93
C VAL A 145 -8.11 -21.32 -14.38
N ALA A 146 -9.26 -21.99 -14.59
CA ALA A 146 -9.83 -22.18 -15.92
C ALA A 146 -10.17 -20.83 -16.60
N LYS A 147 -10.76 -19.87 -15.88
CA LYS A 147 -11.04 -18.54 -16.42
C LYS A 147 -9.77 -17.76 -16.74
N VAL A 148 -8.72 -17.89 -15.91
CA VAL A 148 -7.42 -17.27 -16.18
C VAL A 148 -6.82 -17.85 -17.45
N MET A 149 -6.81 -19.18 -17.58
CA MET A 149 -6.27 -19.89 -18.73
C MET A 149 -7.00 -19.56 -20.05
N ASP A 150 -8.28 -19.20 -19.93
CA ASP A 150 -9.14 -18.82 -21.08
C ASP A 150 -8.99 -17.33 -21.48
N SER A 151 -8.25 -16.54 -20.69
CA SER A 151 -8.04 -15.11 -21.01
C SER A 151 -7.10 -14.93 -22.21
N TYR A 152 -7.32 -13.87 -22.98
CA TYR A 152 -6.45 -13.51 -24.10
C TYR A 152 -5.11 -12.97 -23.60
N PHE A 153 -4.05 -13.37 -24.29
CA PHE A 153 -2.67 -13.02 -24.01
C PHE A 153 -2.02 -12.38 -25.25
N PRO A 154 -1.50 -11.14 -25.13
CA PRO A 154 -0.76 -10.52 -26.22
C PRO A 154 0.66 -11.07 -26.23
N LEU A 155 1.04 -11.77 -27.27
CA LEU A 155 2.31 -12.48 -27.40
C LEU A 155 3.31 -11.69 -28.25
N PRO A 156 4.28 -10.96 -27.65
CA PRO A 156 5.40 -10.37 -28.37
C PRO A 156 6.50 -11.37 -28.67
N PRO A 157 7.41 -11.08 -29.60
CA PRO A 157 8.65 -11.82 -29.76
C PRO A 157 9.48 -11.84 -28.46
N LEU A 158 10.20 -12.93 -28.17
CA LEU A 158 10.94 -13.12 -26.91
C LEU A 158 11.88 -11.94 -26.56
N SER A 159 12.62 -11.42 -27.52
CA SER A 159 13.51 -10.28 -27.31
C SER A 159 12.77 -9.01 -26.87
N GLU A 160 11.53 -8.86 -27.34
CA GLU A 160 10.67 -7.75 -26.95
C GLU A 160 10.07 -7.95 -25.56
N GLN A 161 9.64 -9.17 -25.19
CA GLN A 161 9.24 -9.51 -23.83
C GLN A 161 10.33 -9.14 -22.84
N GLN A 162 11.60 -9.45 -23.12
CA GLN A 162 12.75 -9.11 -22.29
C GLN A 162 12.96 -7.61 -22.17
N ARG A 163 12.87 -6.86 -23.27
CA ARG A 163 13.01 -5.39 -23.23
C ARG A 163 11.88 -4.71 -22.46
N ILE A 164 10.64 -5.18 -22.65
CA ILE A 164 9.48 -4.68 -21.89
C ILE A 164 9.69 -4.93 -20.39
N THR A 165 10.07 -6.14 -20.03
CA THR A 165 10.32 -6.51 -18.63
C THR A 165 11.42 -5.65 -18.00
N ALA A 166 12.55 -5.50 -18.68
CA ALA A 166 13.66 -4.66 -18.22
C ALA A 166 13.21 -3.20 -18.01
N LYS A 167 12.37 -2.67 -18.92
CA LYS A 167 11.86 -1.30 -18.79
C LYS A 167 10.88 -1.13 -17.64
N ILE A 168 10.01 -2.10 -17.40
CA ILE A 168 9.12 -2.10 -16.25
C ILE A 168 9.94 -2.11 -14.95
N GLU A 169 10.94 -2.99 -14.83
CA GLU A 169 11.81 -3.11 -13.65
C GLU A 169 12.66 -1.84 -13.40
N GLU A 170 13.01 -1.10 -14.45
CA GLU A 170 13.66 0.21 -14.32
C GLU A 170 12.71 1.28 -13.76
N LEU A 171 11.44 1.25 -14.18
CA LEU A 171 10.47 2.29 -13.85
C LEU A 171 9.79 2.09 -12.49
N ILE A 172 9.56 0.87 -12.06
CA ILE A 172 8.85 0.57 -10.79
C ILE A 172 9.49 1.29 -9.57
N PRO A 173 10.82 1.26 -9.35
CA PRO A 173 11.42 1.96 -8.22
C PRO A 173 11.23 3.48 -8.26
N ILE A 174 11.11 4.05 -9.47
CA ILE A 174 10.86 5.49 -9.64
C ILE A 174 9.42 5.83 -9.21
N VAL A 175 8.45 5.00 -9.62
CA VAL A 175 7.05 5.14 -9.23
C VAL A 175 6.89 5.00 -7.72
N GLU A 176 7.52 4.00 -7.11
CA GLU A 176 7.49 3.78 -5.65
C GLU A 176 8.10 4.96 -4.87
N LYS A 177 9.19 5.54 -5.39
CA LYS A 177 9.80 6.74 -4.79
C LYS A 177 8.87 7.94 -4.89
N PHE A 178 8.22 8.12 -6.05
CA PHE A 178 7.24 9.19 -6.24
C PHE A 178 6.07 9.07 -5.26
N ASP A 179 5.51 7.88 -5.11
CA ASP A 179 4.41 7.61 -4.19
C ASP A 179 4.75 7.94 -2.73
N LYS A 180 5.94 7.55 -2.26
CA LYS A 180 6.45 7.91 -0.92
C LYS A 180 6.56 9.42 -0.72
N VAL A 181 7.07 10.14 -1.71
CA VAL A 181 7.21 11.61 -1.65
C VAL A 181 5.84 12.26 -1.64
N GLN A 182 4.91 11.80 -2.49
CA GLN A 182 3.55 12.32 -2.56
C GLN A 182 2.81 12.12 -1.24
N THR A 183 2.89 10.93 -0.65
CA THR A 183 2.29 10.63 0.66
C THR A 183 2.82 11.55 1.76
N SER A 184 4.14 11.83 1.76
CA SER A 184 4.77 12.74 2.71
C SER A 184 4.29 14.18 2.53
N LEU A 185 4.15 14.63 1.28
CA LEU A 185 3.64 15.96 0.94
C LEU A 185 2.18 16.13 1.40
N ASP A 186 1.35 15.13 1.17
CA ASP A 186 -0.05 15.15 1.59
C ASP A 186 -0.18 15.21 3.12
N ALA A 187 0.66 14.48 3.86
CA ALA A 187 0.70 14.56 5.32
C ALA A 187 1.07 15.97 5.81
N ILE A 188 2.06 16.62 5.20
CA ILE A 188 2.45 17.99 5.51
C ILE A 188 1.30 18.97 5.20
N ASN A 189 0.70 18.88 4.02
CA ASN A 189 -0.41 19.75 3.60
C ASN A 189 -1.62 19.63 4.54
N ASN A 190 -1.94 18.43 5.00
CA ASN A 190 -3.03 18.18 5.94
C ASN A 190 -2.76 18.77 7.34
N SER A 191 -1.49 18.84 7.76
CA SER A 191 -1.11 19.33 9.09
C SER A 191 -0.80 20.84 9.15
N ILE A 192 -0.49 21.47 8.01
CA ILE A 192 0.04 22.86 7.96
C ILE A 192 -0.92 23.88 8.60
N ASN A 193 -2.22 23.76 8.38
CA ASN A 193 -3.22 24.67 8.94
C ASN A 193 -3.25 24.63 10.47
N ASP A 194 -3.15 23.43 11.06
CA ASP A 194 -3.18 23.27 12.51
C ASP A 194 -1.86 23.71 13.14
N LEU A 195 -0.74 23.46 12.47
CA LEU A 195 0.56 23.96 12.91
C LEU A 195 0.61 25.50 12.87
N LEU A 196 0.09 26.10 11.81
CA LEU A 196 0.02 27.55 11.68
C LEU A 196 -0.86 28.17 12.77
N LYS A 197 -2.06 27.61 13.03
CA LYS A 197 -2.94 28.07 14.12
C LYS A 197 -2.23 27.98 15.48
N LYS A 198 -1.57 26.88 15.78
CA LYS A 198 -0.80 26.71 17.02
C LYS A 198 0.32 27.74 17.14
N SER A 199 1.06 27.99 16.06
CA SER A 199 2.13 28.99 16.04
C SER A 199 1.60 30.40 16.29
N ILE A 200 0.51 30.80 15.62
CA ILE A 200 -0.13 32.10 15.83
C ILE A 200 -0.59 32.25 17.28
N LEU A 201 -1.26 31.24 17.85
CA LEU A 201 -1.69 31.26 19.25
C LEU A 201 -0.51 31.35 20.21
N GLN A 202 0.58 30.66 19.94
CA GLN A 202 1.79 30.72 20.76
C GLN A 202 2.41 32.12 20.75
N GLU A 203 2.54 32.75 19.58
CA GLU A 203 3.04 34.14 19.43
C GLU A 203 2.09 35.13 20.12
N ALA A 204 0.78 34.94 20.03
CA ALA A 204 -0.22 35.77 20.71
C ALA A 204 -0.09 35.69 22.23
N ILE A 205 0.00 34.49 22.81
CA ILE A 205 0.13 34.27 24.27
C ILE A 205 1.45 34.83 24.79
N GLN A 206 2.53 34.78 23.99
CA GLN A 206 3.83 35.35 24.34
C GLN A 206 3.91 36.87 24.18
N GLY A 207 2.83 37.53 23.72
CA GLY A 207 2.81 38.96 23.50
C GLY A 207 3.66 39.45 22.32
N LYS A 208 3.99 38.54 21.39
CA LYS A 208 4.82 38.83 20.23
C LYS A 208 4.02 39.13 18.95
N LEU A 209 2.74 38.79 18.94
CA LEU A 209 1.91 38.89 17.72
C LEU A 209 1.60 40.35 17.36
N VAL A 210 1.47 41.20 18.36
CA VAL A 210 1.19 42.64 18.18
C VAL A 210 2.19 43.48 18.99
N PRO A 211 2.57 44.65 18.49
CA PRO A 211 3.44 45.56 19.25
C PRO A 211 2.70 46.10 20.49
N GLN A 212 3.43 46.25 21.60
CA GLN A 212 2.88 46.83 22.81
C GLN A 212 2.77 48.38 22.64
N ILE A 213 1.64 48.94 23.04
CA ILE A 213 1.35 50.38 22.93
C ILE A 213 1.23 50.95 24.33
N THR A 214 2.20 51.77 24.76
CA THR A 214 2.32 52.30 26.12
C THR A 214 1.08 53.05 26.59
N ARG A 215 0.34 53.73 25.69
CA ARG A 215 -0.87 54.52 26.02
C ARG A 215 -2.10 53.66 26.36
N GLU A 216 -2.05 52.37 26.15
CA GLU A 216 -3.20 51.46 26.40
C GLU A 216 -3.31 51.05 27.88
N GLY A 217 -2.44 51.52 28.75
CA GLY A 217 -2.41 51.22 30.16
C GLY A 217 -1.59 49.98 30.49
N THR A 218 -1.63 49.55 31.73
CA THR A 218 -0.86 48.42 32.26
C THR A 218 -1.76 47.31 32.79
N ALA A 219 -1.28 46.09 32.77
CA ALA A 219 -1.97 44.95 33.39
C ALA A 219 -2.16 45.11 34.90
N GLN A 220 -1.28 45.91 35.56
CA GLN A 220 -1.43 46.23 36.99
C GLN A 220 -2.67 47.09 37.25
N GLU A 221 -2.89 48.11 36.43
CA GLU A 221 -4.09 48.95 36.51
C GLU A 221 -5.37 48.15 36.28
N LEU A 222 -5.35 47.24 35.32
CA LEU A 222 -6.48 46.35 35.06
C LEU A 222 -6.75 45.39 36.23
N LEU A 223 -5.71 44.82 36.83
CA LEU A 223 -5.84 43.95 38.00
C LEU A 223 -6.43 44.69 39.19
N GLU A 224 -6.04 45.96 39.42
CA GLU A 224 -6.60 46.77 40.48
C GLU A 224 -8.11 47.07 40.26
N GLN A 225 -8.51 47.38 39.03
CA GLN A 225 -9.92 47.53 38.65
C GLN A 225 -10.71 46.22 38.91
N ILE A 226 -10.16 45.08 38.56
CA ILE A 226 -10.78 43.78 38.80
C ILE A 226 -10.95 43.52 40.32
N ARG A 227 -9.95 43.84 41.16
CA ARG A 227 -10.04 43.73 42.62
C ARG A 227 -11.14 44.58 43.18
N GLN A 228 -11.25 45.84 42.76
CA GLN A 228 -12.30 46.74 43.18
C GLN A 228 -13.70 46.23 42.78
N GLU A 229 -13.83 45.69 41.58
CA GLU A 229 -15.10 45.12 41.10
C GLU A 229 -15.48 43.86 41.90
N LYS A 230 -14.52 42.95 42.19
CA LYS A 230 -14.74 41.77 43.05
C LYS A 230 -15.22 42.19 44.44
N GLN A 231 -14.61 43.23 45.07
CA GLN A 231 -15.02 43.76 46.37
C GLN A 231 -16.43 44.31 46.32
N ARG A 232 -16.80 45.05 45.27
CA ARG A 232 -18.16 45.59 45.06
C ARG A 232 -19.18 44.47 44.95
N LEU A 233 -18.93 43.44 44.12
CA LEU A 233 -19.82 42.30 43.94
C LEU A 233 -19.99 41.46 45.21
N THR A 234 -18.95 41.40 46.05
CA THR A 234 -19.01 40.70 47.31
C THR A 234 -19.88 41.50 48.32
N LYS A 235 -19.78 42.82 48.35
CA LYS A 235 -20.63 43.66 49.19
C LYS A 235 -22.11 43.59 48.77
N GLU A 236 -22.36 43.48 47.47
CA GLU A 236 -23.70 43.29 46.89
C GLU A 236 -24.27 41.87 47.09
N GLY A 237 -23.50 40.94 47.69
CA GLY A 237 -23.92 39.55 47.89
C GLY A 237 -23.92 38.68 46.62
N LYS A 238 -23.41 39.20 45.51
CA LYS A 238 -23.34 38.50 44.24
C LYS A 238 -22.12 37.59 44.13
N LEU A 239 -21.09 37.82 44.93
CA LEU A 239 -19.86 37.01 44.97
C LEU A 239 -19.59 36.54 46.41
N LYS A 240 -19.13 35.30 46.55
CA LYS A 240 -18.78 34.74 47.87
C LYS A 240 -17.46 35.33 48.35
N LYS A 241 -17.34 35.55 49.69
CA LYS A 241 -16.11 36.06 50.33
C LYS A 241 -14.85 35.24 50.01
N SER A 242 -15.00 33.94 49.79
CA SER A 242 -13.90 33.05 49.42
C SER A 242 -13.30 33.36 48.00
N ALA A 243 -13.95 34.16 47.18
CA ALA A 243 -13.43 34.60 45.89
C ALA A 243 -12.53 35.85 45.98
N LEU A 244 -12.32 36.39 47.18
CA LEU A 244 -11.43 37.53 47.47
C LEU A 244 -10.00 37.10 47.83
N THR A 245 -9.67 35.81 47.78
CA THR A 245 -8.30 35.36 47.95
C THR A 245 -7.50 35.72 46.70
N ASP A 246 -6.77 36.82 46.79
CA ASP A 246 -5.89 37.30 45.71
C ASP A 246 -4.44 36.99 46.09
N SER A 247 -3.72 36.41 45.17
CA SER A 247 -2.26 36.29 45.26
C SER A 247 -1.58 37.30 44.34
N VAL A 248 -0.33 37.59 44.61
CA VAL A 248 0.49 38.46 43.76
C VAL A 248 1.64 37.64 43.23
N ILE A 249 1.72 37.56 41.89
CA ILE A 249 2.85 36.96 41.19
C ILE A 249 3.87 38.06 40.90
N TYR A 250 5.09 37.88 41.32
CA TYR A 250 6.18 38.82 41.06
C TYR A 250 7.45 38.09 40.63
N LYS A 251 8.32 38.80 39.93
CA LYS A 251 9.62 38.30 39.50
C LYS A 251 10.67 38.68 40.53
N GLY A 252 11.37 37.70 41.09
CA GLY A 252 12.47 37.90 42.02
C GLY A 252 13.77 38.31 41.32
N ASP A 253 14.77 38.67 42.15
CA ASP A 253 16.11 39.09 41.67
C ASP A 253 16.87 37.96 40.93
N ASP A 254 16.47 36.72 41.18
CA ASP A 254 16.98 35.52 40.52
C ASP A 254 16.32 35.24 39.17
N ASN A 255 15.50 36.16 38.64
CA ASN A 255 14.71 36.01 37.44
C ASN A 255 13.61 34.93 37.44
N LYS A 256 13.28 34.36 38.60
CA LYS A 256 12.20 33.40 38.78
C LYS A 256 10.91 34.10 39.22
N TYR A 257 9.77 33.48 38.94
CA TYR A 257 8.48 33.97 39.39
C TYR A 257 8.10 33.35 40.72
N TYR A 258 7.56 34.17 41.59
CA TYR A 258 7.09 33.82 42.93
C TYR A 258 5.64 34.24 43.11
N GLU A 259 4.88 33.47 43.86
CA GLU A 259 3.53 33.79 44.28
C GLU A 259 3.54 34.15 45.75
N ARG A 260 2.91 35.24 46.09
CA ARG A 260 2.69 35.66 47.47
C ARG A 260 1.18 35.72 47.74
N VAL A 261 0.70 34.92 48.67
CA VAL A 261 -0.70 34.82 49.06
C VAL A 261 -0.95 35.76 50.22
#